data_c4d34c3608868dc3cff1f7456511b8ea
#
_entry.id   c4d34c3608868dc3cff1f7456511b8ea
#
_cell.length_a   1.000
_cell.length_b   1.000
_cell.length_c   1.000
_cell.angle_alpha   90.00
_cell.angle_beta   90.00
_cell.angle_gamma   90.00
#
_symmetry.space_group_name_H-M   'P 1'
#
loop_
_entity.id
_entity.type
_entity.pdbx_description
1 polymer ?
#
loop_
_entity_poly.entity_id
_entity_poly.type
_entity_poly.pdbx_seq_one_letter_code
_entity_poly.pdbx_strand_id
1 'polypeptide(L)'
;MREFTDWIKGRWGKAVKKTAAAVCVLCLCMPQTVYGRPAVSSGNGIQIKDIPPAVSDSKNTNKVSFYRKNGTLYKTVSVDKEGYITLPGMKNTSACTFMGWSDKPGQTKAPKYETGQRIRINRNQKLYAVMFRRNREPDLKENQLEKVNLSKYRKVIFVGDSRTRGMEKTFLVDFGKVPKGVSMIARGGQGLYWLKQTAVQRLFAEVRCPASEKRPAAVIFNLGANDLSYCNAYITYMNQLAEKLKARGCKLFYMSVNPMNNAMRRSVYKNETKIRDFNNRLKAGLSDSFTYIDTYRFLMRTGYSTLGGVGKTVRYDDGLHYDSTTYKRIYNQCIKKINGK
;
A
#
# COMPACT_ATOMS: atom_id res chain seq x y z
N MET A 1 -0.86 -10.86 31.54
CA MET A 1 0.43 -11.03 30.80
C MET A 1 1.06 -12.42 30.93
N ARG A 2 0.69 -13.24 31.89
CA ARG A 2 1.21 -14.63 32.01
C ARG A 2 0.57 -15.62 31.03
N GLU A 3 -0.67 -15.49 30.69
CA GLU A 3 -1.37 -16.41 29.75
C GLU A 3 -0.94 -16.32 28.29
N PHE A 4 -0.35 -15.19 27.85
CA PHE A 4 0.10 -15.00 26.46
C PHE A 4 1.47 -15.62 26.18
N THR A 5 2.29 -15.79 27.23
CA THR A 5 3.63 -16.42 27.10
C THR A 5 3.57 -17.94 27.10
N ASP A 6 2.56 -18.53 27.70
CA ASP A 6 2.43 -20.01 27.79
C ASP A 6 1.81 -20.63 26.53
N TRP A 7 1.02 -19.82 25.76
CA TRP A 7 0.48 -20.25 24.47
C TRP A 7 1.57 -20.36 23.37
N ILE A 8 2.63 -19.56 23.44
CA ILE A 8 3.76 -19.61 22.48
C ILE A 8 4.68 -20.81 22.74
N LYS A 9 4.87 -21.23 24.00
CA LYS A 9 5.77 -22.33 24.34
C LYS A 9 5.20 -23.73 24.05
N GLY A 10 3.88 -23.90 23.99
CA GLY A 10 3.23 -25.19 23.79
C GLY A 10 3.18 -25.72 22.36
N ARG A 11 3.44 -24.92 21.35
CA ARG A 11 3.17 -25.29 19.93
C ARG A 11 4.40 -25.44 19.04
N TRP A 12 5.60 -25.08 19.51
CA TRP A 12 6.84 -25.16 18.72
C TRP A 12 7.86 -26.19 19.18
N GLY A 13 7.54 -26.97 20.22
CA GLY A 13 8.44 -27.93 20.85
C GLY A 13 8.54 -29.33 20.20
N LYS A 14 7.76 -29.64 19.16
CA LYS A 14 7.73 -31.00 18.56
C LYS A 14 7.92 -31.14 17.07
N ALA A 15 8.26 -30.06 16.34
CA ALA A 15 8.39 -30.11 14.87
C ALA A 15 9.81 -29.83 14.32
N VAL A 16 10.83 -29.77 15.18
CA VAL A 16 12.22 -29.48 14.74
C VAL A 16 13.18 -30.61 15.15
N LYS A 17 12.80 -31.86 14.93
CA LYS A 17 13.73 -33.00 15.03
C LYS A 17 13.41 -34.12 14.03
N LYS A 18 13.26 -33.78 12.75
CA LYS A 18 13.37 -34.75 11.62
C LYS A 18 13.21 -33.99 10.31
N THR A 19 14.25 -33.38 9.79
CA THR A 19 14.55 -33.15 8.36
C THR A 19 15.79 -32.25 8.25
N ALA A 20 16.91 -32.74 8.75
CA ALA A 20 18.22 -32.21 8.41
C ALA A 20 19.08 -33.37 7.89
N ALA A 21 18.70 -33.92 6.75
CA ALA A 21 19.53 -34.78 5.93
C ALA A 21 18.77 -35.05 4.63
N ALA A 22 18.95 -34.23 3.62
CA ALA A 22 18.80 -34.51 2.19
C ALA A 22 18.55 -33.22 1.38
N VAL A 23 19.53 -32.32 1.33
CA VAL A 23 19.71 -31.39 0.17
C VAL A 23 21.19 -30.99 0.18
N CYS A 24 22.04 -31.91 -0.22
CA CYS A 24 23.38 -31.64 -0.74
C CYS A 24 23.63 -32.74 -1.73
N VAL A 25 23.55 -32.48 -2.99
CA VAL A 25 24.07 -33.09 -4.19
C VAL A 25 23.06 -32.87 -5.32
N LEU A 26 23.24 -31.77 -6.03
CA LEU A 26 22.85 -31.59 -7.44
C LEU A 26 23.26 -30.17 -7.91
N CYS A 27 24.57 -29.94 -7.89
CA CYS A 27 25.21 -28.87 -8.62
C CYS A 27 26.52 -29.37 -9.16
N LEU A 28 26.48 -30.18 -10.18
CA LEU A 28 27.63 -30.48 -11.05
C LEU A 28 27.06 -31.12 -12.32
N CYS A 29 27.21 -30.41 -13.41
CA CYS A 29 27.29 -30.84 -14.80
C CYS A 29 26.57 -29.87 -15.74
N MET A 30 27.25 -28.77 -16.03
CA MET A 30 27.11 -28.12 -17.34
C MET A 30 28.46 -28.18 -18.05
N PRO A 31 28.55 -28.62 -19.30
CA PRO A 31 29.82 -28.74 -20.02
C PRO A 31 30.35 -27.35 -20.39
N GLN A 32 31.60 -27.13 -20.07
CA GLN A 32 32.36 -26.01 -20.60
C GLN A 32 32.69 -26.27 -22.07
N THR A 33 32.12 -25.49 -22.96
CA THR A 33 32.57 -25.41 -24.34
C THR A 33 33.94 -24.69 -24.40
N VAL A 34 34.94 -25.46 -24.64
CA VAL A 34 36.30 -25.00 -24.94
C VAL A 34 36.31 -24.36 -26.31
N TYR A 35 36.38 -23.03 -26.40
CA TYR A 35 36.69 -22.39 -27.68
C TYR A 35 38.19 -22.48 -27.90
N GLY A 36 38.56 -23.25 -28.97
CA GLY A 36 39.92 -23.37 -29.44
C GLY A 36 40.53 -22.03 -29.90
N ARG A 37 41.75 -21.76 -29.53
CA ARG A 37 42.57 -20.66 -30.05
C ARG A 37 42.86 -20.91 -31.53
N PRO A 38 42.68 -19.93 -32.41
CA PRO A 38 43.25 -20.01 -33.76
C PRO A 38 44.75 -19.71 -33.69
N ALA A 39 45.49 -20.46 -34.49
CA ALA A 39 46.93 -20.36 -34.66
C ALA A 39 47.33 -18.95 -35.14
N VAL A 40 48.40 -18.42 -34.57
CA VAL A 40 49.03 -17.15 -34.98
C VAL A 40 49.83 -17.43 -36.24
N SER A 41 49.40 -16.89 -37.38
CA SER A 41 50.21 -16.74 -38.59
C SER A 41 51.02 -15.44 -38.50
N SER A 42 52.30 -15.57 -38.57
CA SER A 42 53.25 -14.45 -38.66
C SER A 42 53.12 -13.75 -40.02
N GLY A 43 52.88 -12.43 -39.98
CA GLY A 43 52.98 -11.62 -41.18
C GLY A 43 52.47 -10.20 -41.03
N ASN A 44 53.42 -9.27 -41.09
CA ASN A 44 53.30 -7.84 -41.38
C ASN A 44 52.88 -6.89 -40.25
N GLY A 45 53.87 -6.09 -39.82
CA GLY A 45 53.72 -5.01 -38.88
C GLY A 45 52.70 -3.95 -39.31
N ILE A 46 51.68 -3.83 -38.53
CA ILE A 46 50.78 -2.68 -38.56
C ILE A 46 51.33 -1.67 -37.54
N GLN A 47 51.70 -0.52 -38.02
CA GLN A 47 52.01 0.63 -37.19
C GLN A 47 50.81 1.00 -36.35
N ILE A 48 50.96 0.97 -35.04
CA ILE A 48 49.93 1.48 -34.10
C ILE A 48 50.00 3.01 -34.18
N LYS A 49 49.20 3.59 -35.06
CA LYS A 49 48.87 5.00 -35.02
C LYS A 49 47.57 5.17 -34.27
N ASP A 50 47.64 6.01 -33.26
CA ASP A 50 46.51 6.68 -32.60
C ASP A 50 45.51 5.79 -31.89
N ILE A 51 45.88 5.32 -30.70
CA ILE A 51 44.90 5.09 -29.63
C ILE A 51 44.39 6.46 -29.22
N PRO A 52 43.13 6.81 -29.45
CA PRO A 52 42.63 8.06 -28.92
C PRO A 52 42.83 8.08 -27.40
N PRO A 53 43.21 9.24 -26.82
CA PRO A 53 43.45 9.32 -25.39
C PRO A 53 42.19 8.82 -24.66
N ALA A 54 42.40 8.00 -23.64
CA ALA A 54 41.36 7.50 -22.78
C ALA A 54 40.35 8.62 -22.49
N VAL A 55 39.07 8.38 -22.82
CA VAL A 55 38.00 9.32 -22.48
C VAL A 55 38.17 9.61 -21.01
N SER A 56 38.54 10.84 -20.68
CA SER A 56 38.68 11.31 -19.32
C SER A 56 37.36 10.99 -18.61
N ASP A 57 37.42 10.19 -17.56
CA ASP A 57 36.31 10.01 -16.62
C ASP A 57 35.90 11.39 -16.09
N SER A 58 35.06 12.09 -16.84
CA SER A 58 34.46 13.33 -16.36
C SER A 58 33.58 12.95 -15.20
N LYS A 59 34.10 13.12 -13.97
CA LYS A 59 33.30 12.91 -12.74
C LYS A 59 31.98 13.63 -12.90
N ASN A 60 30.90 12.87 -12.97
CA ASN A 60 29.58 13.45 -12.98
C ASN A 60 29.37 14.25 -11.67
N THR A 61 29.41 15.59 -11.77
CA THR A 61 29.29 16.49 -10.63
C THR A 61 27.89 16.99 -10.38
N ASN A 62 26.89 16.39 -11.03
CA ASN A 62 25.50 16.80 -10.90
C ASN A 62 25.02 16.72 -9.44
N LYS A 63 24.15 17.68 -9.11
CA LYS A 63 23.56 17.81 -7.77
C LYS A 63 22.06 17.96 -7.83
N VAL A 64 21.39 17.49 -6.79
CA VAL A 64 19.95 17.72 -6.56
C VAL A 64 19.80 18.54 -5.30
N SER A 65 19.16 19.69 -5.44
CA SER A 65 18.79 20.57 -4.32
C SER A 65 17.35 20.29 -3.89
N PHE A 66 17.17 19.93 -2.65
CA PHE A 66 15.87 19.60 -2.05
C PHE A 66 15.36 20.82 -1.29
N TYR A 67 14.11 21.20 -1.55
CA TYR A 67 13.46 22.35 -0.95
C TYR A 67 12.28 21.95 -0.09
N ARG A 68 12.09 22.64 1.04
CA ARG A 68 10.90 22.51 1.86
C ARG A 68 9.69 23.11 1.14
N LYS A 69 8.49 22.83 1.63
CA LYS A 69 7.23 23.39 1.08
C LYS A 69 7.21 24.91 1.04
N ASN A 70 7.88 25.57 1.98
CA ASN A 70 8.00 27.05 2.05
C ASN A 70 9.11 27.63 1.15
N GLY A 71 9.74 26.82 0.33
CA GLY A 71 10.81 27.25 -0.57
C GLY A 71 12.20 27.32 0.03
N THR A 72 12.39 27.05 1.34
CA THR A 72 13.72 27.02 1.95
C THR A 72 14.49 25.76 1.54
N LEU A 73 15.80 25.89 1.31
CA LEU A 73 16.67 24.77 1.03
C LEU A 73 16.69 23.80 2.23
N TYR A 74 16.45 22.53 1.96
CA TYR A 74 16.53 21.48 2.96
C TYR A 74 17.87 20.78 2.95
N LYS A 75 18.33 20.37 1.74
CA LYS A 75 19.54 19.60 1.55
C LYS A 75 19.98 19.66 0.09
N THR A 76 21.28 19.56 -0.16
CA THR A 76 21.82 19.27 -1.50
C THR A 76 22.54 17.92 -1.45
N VAL A 77 22.36 17.09 -2.46
CA VAL A 77 22.98 15.76 -2.58
C VAL A 77 23.64 15.68 -3.95
N SER A 78 24.92 15.31 -3.97
CA SER A 78 25.67 15.00 -5.20
C SER A 78 25.33 13.57 -5.65
N VAL A 79 25.42 13.32 -6.94
CA VAL A 79 25.30 11.97 -7.50
C VAL A 79 26.46 11.08 -7.03
N ASP A 80 26.21 9.77 -6.99
CA ASP A 80 27.26 8.78 -6.86
C ASP A 80 28.09 8.65 -8.16
N LYS A 81 29.11 7.81 -8.17
CA LYS A 81 30.00 7.59 -9.33
C LYS A 81 29.21 7.11 -10.57
N GLU A 82 28.06 6.49 -10.38
CA GLU A 82 27.20 5.95 -11.43
C GLU A 82 26.13 6.97 -11.90
N GLY A 83 26.11 8.16 -11.32
CA GLY A 83 25.16 9.22 -11.65
C GLY A 83 23.79 9.10 -10.96
N TYR A 84 23.70 8.36 -9.85
CA TYR A 84 22.46 8.17 -9.11
C TYR A 84 22.48 8.90 -7.77
N ILE A 85 21.29 9.16 -7.26
CA ILE A 85 21.06 9.54 -5.86
C ILE A 85 19.95 8.67 -5.25
N THR A 86 20.05 8.49 -3.94
CA THR A 86 18.93 7.98 -3.14
C THR A 86 18.19 9.16 -2.52
N LEU A 87 16.90 9.28 -2.81
CA LEU A 87 16.08 10.41 -2.37
C LEU A 87 15.94 10.44 -0.85
N PRO A 88 16.27 11.56 -0.19
CA PRO A 88 16.21 11.66 1.25
C PRO A 88 14.76 11.66 1.75
N GLY A 89 14.55 11.22 2.99
CA GLY A 89 13.32 11.45 3.73
C GLY A 89 13.32 12.82 4.42
N MET A 90 12.14 13.25 4.82
CA MET A 90 11.95 14.44 5.66
C MET A 90 11.05 14.07 6.85
N LYS A 91 11.36 14.60 8.02
CA LYS A 91 10.52 14.38 9.22
C LYS A 91 9.15 15.02 9.04
N ASN A 92 8.12 14.33 9.52
CA ASN A 92 6.80 14.90 9.65
C ASN A 92 6.82 16.04 10.69
N THR A 93 5.94 17.01 10.50
CA THR A 93 5.64 18.01 11.52
C THR A 93 4.35 17.64 12.25
N SER A 94 4.03 18.35 13.34
CA SER A 94 2.72 18.21 14.00
C SER A 94 1.55 18.56 13.06
N ALA A 95 1.79 19.39 12.05
CA ALA A 95 0.79 19.88 11.12
C ALA A 95 0.75 19.14 9.79
N CYS A 96 1.86 18.55 9.33
CA CYS A 96 1.96 18.01 7.99
C CYS A 96 2.70 16.67 7.95
N THR A 97 2.26 15.80 7.05
CA THR A 97 2.92 14.54 6.70
C THR A 97 3.72 14.72 5.41
N PHE A 98 4.98 14.34 5.42
CA PHE A 98 5.82 14.33 4.23
C PHE A 98 5.47 13.13 3.35
N MET A 99 5.21 13.38 2.07
CA MET A 99 4.75 12.37 1.12
C MET A 99 5.81 11.98 0.08
N GLY A 100 6.83 12.81 -0.12
CA GLY A 100 7.86 12.61 -1.13
C GLY A 100 8.20 13.91 -1.86
N TRP A 101 8.78 13.79 -3.04
CA TRP A 101 9.36 14.90 -3.79
C TRP A 101 8.66 15.14 -5.13
N SER A 102 8.63 16.38 -5.57
CA SER A 102 8.13 16.80 -6.88
C SER A 102 9.13 17.72 -7.57
N ASP A 103 9.15 17.73 -8.90
CA ASP A 103 9.91 18.68 -9.71
C ASP A 103 9.21 20.06 -9.83
N LYS A 104 7.99 20.19 -9.29
CA LYS A 104 7.23 21.43 -9.28
C LYS A 104 7.02 21.94 -7.86
N PRO A 105 7.25 23.24 -7.60
CA PRO A 105 6.96 23.83 -6.29
C PRO A 105 5.45 23.82 -6.02
N GLY A 106 5.07 23.85 -4.75
CA GLY A 106 3.67 23.97 -4.32
C GLY A 106 2.77 22.80 -4.69
N GLN A 107 3.33 21.63 -5.09
CA GLN A 107 2.53 20.47 -5.48
C GLN A 107 1.66 19.99 -4.32
N THR A 108 0.36 19.88 -4.60
CA THR A 108 -0.66 19.35 -3.66
C THR A 108 -1.21 17.98 -4.07
N LYS A 109 -0.80 17.48 -5.24
CA LYS A 109 -1.11 16.12 -5.70
C LYS A 109 -0.08 15.11 -5.17
N ALA A 110 -0.25 13.84 -5.52
CA ALA A 110 0.72 12.80 -5.18
C ALA A 110 2.15 13.19 -5.63
N PRO A 111 3.17 12.85 -4.84
CA PRO A 111 4.56 13.13 -5.20
C PRO A 111 4.95 12.39 -6.49
N LYS A 112 5.87 12.96 -7.25
CA LYS A 112 6.46 12.31 -8.42
C LYS A 112 7.48 11.25 -8.02
N TYR A 113 8.21 11.52 -6.95
CA TYR A 113 9.28 10.66 -6.44
C TYR A 113 9.08 10.35 -4.96
N GLU A 114 9.52 9.17 -4.54
CA GLU A 114 9.36 8.70 -3.17
C GLU A 114 10.66 8.74 -2.38
N THR A 115 10.55 8.78 -1.07
CA THR A 115 11.68 8.63 -0.16
C THR A 115 12.37 7.28 -0.36
N GLY A 116 13.68 7.28 -0.42
CA GLY A 116 14.50 6.08 -0.60
C GLY A 116 14.52 5.54 -2.04
N GLN A 117 13.80 6.16 -2.98
CA GLN A 117 13.88 5.83 -4.39
C GLN A 117 15.29 6.22 -4.91
N ARG A 118 15.95 5.32 -5.63
CA ARG A 118 17.19 5.59 -6.36
C ARG A 118 16.85 6.08 -7.76
N ILE A 119 17.30 7.28 -8.13
CA ILE A 119 17.02 7.88 -9.45
C ILE A 119 18.30 8.34 -10.12
N ARG A 120 18.37 8.23 -11.44
CA ARG A 120 19.49 8.73 -12.25
C ARG A 120 19.34 10.23 -12.49
N ILE A 121 20.44 10.96 -12.39
CA ILE A 121 20.50 12.41 -12.49
C ILE A 121 21.47 12.78 -13.62
N ASN A 122 20.92 13.33 -14.70
CA ASN A 122 21.68 13.71 -15.88
C ASN A 122 22.04 15.20 -15.92
N ARG A 123 21.46 16.00 -15.01
CA ARG A 123 21.70 17.44 -14.86
C ARG A 123 21.35 17.91 -13.45
N ASN A 124 21.87 19.07 -13.05
CA ASN A 124 21.41 19.70 -11.81
C ASN A 124 19.91 19.91 -11.81
N GLN A 125 19.24 19.56 -10.73
CA GLN A 125 17.80 19.74 -10.61
C GLN A 125 17.37 20.14 -9.19
N LYS A 126 16.16 20.70 -9.12
CA LYS A 126 15.50 21.09 -7.87
C LYS A 126 14.33 20.17 -7.61
N LEU A 127 14.20 19.67 -6.39
CA LEU A 127 13.06 18.89 -5.95
C LEU A 127 12.43 19.54 -4.72
N TYR A 128 11.11 19.56 -4.70
CA TYR A 128 10.29 20.25 -3.70
C TYR A 128 9.51 19.25 -2.88
N ALA A 129 9.49 19.44 -1.56
CA ALA A 129 8.74 18.58 -0.65
C ALA A 129 7.23 18.67 -0.91
N VAL A 130 6.62 17.52 -1.10
CA VAL A 130 5.16 17.37 -1.12
C VAL A 130 4.71 17.05 0.30
N MET A 131 3.99 17.99 0.90
CA MET A 131 3.51 17.90 2.28
C MET A 131 1.99 17.92 2.29
N PHE A 132 1.38 16.94 2.92
CA PHE A 132 -0.05 16.93 3.19
C PHE A 132 -0.35 17.34 4.62
N ARG A 133 -1.35 18.18 4.78
CA ARG A 133 -1.80 18.60 6.10
C ARG A 133 -2.31 17.38 6.86
N ARG A 134 -1.84 17.19 8.08
CA ARG A 134 -2.42 16.21 8.99
C ARG A 134 -3.86 16.61 9.28
N ASN A 135 -4.69 15.59 9.39
CA ASN A 135 -6.04 15.80 9.84
C ASN A 135 -6.01 16.38 11.26
N ARG A 136 -6.54 17.59 11.41
CA ARG A 136 -6.70 18.29 12.69
C ARG A 136 -8.17 18.50 13.03
N GLU A 137 -9.07 17.95 12.22
CA GLU A 137 -10.47 18.02 12.54
C GLU A 137 -10.71 17.34 13.89
N PRO A 138 -11.60 17.89 14.71
CA PRO A 138 -11.97 17.26 15.98
C PRO A 138 -12.46 15.84 15.69
N ASP A 139 -12.23 14.96 16.64
CA ASP A 139 -12.67 13.57 16.50
C ASP A 139 -14.20 13.51 16.36
N LEU A 140 -14.67 12.72 15.40
CA LEU A 140 -16.09 12.63 15.11
C LEU A 140 -16.82 11.87 16.22
N LYS A 141 -17.90 12.47 16.74
CA LYS A 141 -18.84 11.82 17.65
C LYS A 141 -19.71 10.81 16.89
N GLU A 142 -20.35 9.90 17.62
CA GLU A 142 -21.23 8.86 17.00
C GLU A 142 -22.34 9.47 16.13
N ASN A 143 -22.98 10.56 16.56
CA ASN A 143 -24.03 11.25 15.83
C ASN A 143 -23.56 11.97 14.56
N GLN A 144 -22.26 12.15 14.40
CA GLN A 144 -21.63 12.73 13.19
C GLN A 144 -21.18 11.66 12.18
N LEU A 145 -21.36 10.38 12.51
CA LEU A 145 -21.14 9.31 11.55
C LEU A 145 -22.30 9.26 10.54
N GLU A 146 -21.95 9.04 9.29
CA GLU A 146 -22.94 8.78 8.24
C GLU A 146 -23.73 7.51 8.57
N LYS A 147 -25.03 7.61 8.50
CA LYS A 147 -25.93 6.48 8.76
C LYS A 147 -26.14 5.68 7.48
N VAL A 148 -26.14 4.36 7.60
CA VAL A 148 -26.53 3.46 6.52
C VAL A 148 -28.00 3.71 6.19
N ASN A 149 -28.32 3.89 4.91
CA ASN A 149 -29.70 3.95 4.45
C ASN A 149 -30.31 2.53 4.48
N LEU A 150 -30.95 2.19 5.61
CA LEU A 150 -31.55 0.87 5.81
C LEU A 150 -32.84 0.65 5.01
N SER A 151 -33.41 1.67 4.37
CA SER A 151 -34.46 1.46 3.39
C SER A 151 -33.94 0.93 2.06
N LYS A 152 -32.70 1.32 1.71
CA LYS A 152 -32.01 0.90 0.48
C LYS A 152 -31.23 -0.40 0.65
N TYR A 153 -30.59 -0.60 1.79
CA TYR A 153 -29.74 -1.76 2.08
C TYR A 153 -30.16 -2.45 3.38
N ARG A 154 -30.26 -3.77 3.40
CA ARG A 154 -30.49 -4.50 4.64
C ARG A 154 -29.31 -4.44 5.60
N LYS A 155 -28.07 -4.37 5.06
CA LYS A 155 -26.82 -4.17 5.82
C LYS A 155 -25.67 -3.73 4.91
N VAL A 156 -24.60 -3.22 5.51
CA VAL A 156 -23.30 -2.94 4.89
C VAL A 156 -22.25 -3.82 5.53
N ILE A 157 -21.46 -4.53 4.72
CA ILE A 157 -20.40 -5.44 5.18
C ILE A 157 -19.07 -4.93 4.65
N PHE A 158 -18.16 -4.57 5.55
CA PHE A 158 -16.78 -4.28 5.18
C PHE A 158 -15.95 -5.57 5.27
N VAL A 159 -15.22 -5.90 4.20
CA VAL A 159 -14.33 -7.05 4.14
C VAL A 159 -12.91 -6.55 3.91
N GLY A 160 -11.99 -6.79 4.86
CA GLY A 160 -10.66 -6.20 4.70
C GLY A 160 -9.56 -6.65 5.65
N ASP A 161 -8.43 -5.99 5.50
CA ASP A 161 -7.20 -6.27 6.23
C ASP A 161 -7.09 -5.49 7.55
N SER A 162 -5.84 -5.22 7.99
CA SER A 162 -5.57 -4.49 9.23
C SER A 162 -6.17 -3.09 9.28
N ARG A 163 -6.35 -2.43 8.13
CA ARG A 163 -6.95 -1.10 8.07
C ARG A 163 -8.46 -1.15 8.33
N THR A 164 -9.15 -2.16 7.81
CA THR A 164 -10.56 -2.41 8.16
C THR A 164 -10.69 -2.83 9.62
N ARG A 165 -9.77 -3.66 10.13
CA ARG A 165 -9.74 -4.01 11.54
C ARG A 165 -9.46 -2.80 12.45
N GLY A 166 -8.60 -1.88 12.01
CA GLY A 166 -8.35 -0.61 12.70
C GLY A 166 -9.60 0.26 12.78
N MET A 167 -10.36 0.36 11.69
CA MET A 167 -11.63 1.06 11.65
C MET A 167 -12.68 0.42 12.59
N GLU A 168 -12.79 -0.91 12.60
CA GLU A 168 -13.64 -1.64 13.53
C GLU A 168 -13.27 -1.37 14.99
N LYS A 169 -11.98 -1.48 15.33
CA LYS A 169 -11.48 -1.17 16.67
C LYS A 169 -11.78 0.26 17.09
N THR A 170 -11.68 1.22 16.17
CA THR A 170 -12.04 2.62 16.44
C THR A 170 -13.47 2.73 16.94
N PHE A 171 -14.42 2.10 16.28
CA PHE A 171 -15.83 2.15 16.70
C PHE A 171 -16.07 1.44 18.04
N LEU A 172 -15.45 0.28 18.23
CA LEU A 172 -15.59 -0.48 19.48
C LEU A 172 -15.01 0.28 20.69
N VAL A 173 -13.89 0.97 20.51
CA VAL A 173 -13.26 1.74 21.61
C VAL A 173 -13.99 3.04 21.86
N ASP A 174 -14.37 3.79 20.82
CA ASP A 174 -14.91 5.12 20.95
C ASP A 174 -16.44 5.10 21.26
N PHE A 175 -17.15 4.06 20.81
CA PHE A 175 -18.61 3.99 20.90
C PHE A 175 -19.15 2.67 21.49
N GLY A 176 -18.28 1.71 21.82
CA GLY A 176 -18.67 0.39 22.36
C GLY A 176 -19.28 -0.56 21.32
N LYS A 177 -19.54 -0.09 20.10
CA LYS A 177 -20.24 -0.86 19.04
C LYS A 177 -19.85 -0.34 17.65
N VAL A 178 -20.03 -1.16 16.64
CA VAL A 178 -20.00 -0.70 15.25
C VAL A 178 -21.30 0.02 14.90
N PRO A 179 -21.33 0.92 13.90
CA PRO A 179 -22.56 1.63 13.50
C PRO A 179 -23.70 0.69 13.13
N LYS A 180 -24.94 1.12 13.40
CA LYS A 180 -26.14 0.32 13.09
C LYS A 180 -26.19 -0.07 11.61
N GLY A 181 -26.48 -1.33 11.34
CA GLY A 181 -26.55 -1.87 9.98
C GLY A 181 -25.20 -2.19 9.35
N VAL A 182 -24.10 -2.10 10.12
CA VAL A 182 -22.74 -2.41 9.65
C VAL A 182 -22.22 -3.68 10.30
N SER A 183 -21.55 -4.52 9.52
CA SER A 183 -20.69 -5.61 10.02
C SER A 183 -19.32 -5.55 9.38
N MET A 184 -18.33 -6.16 10.03
CA MET A 184 -16.95 -6.14 9.56
C MET A 184 -16.34 -7.53 9.61
N ILE A 185 -15.84 -7.99 8.46
CA ILE A 185 -15.06 -9.22 8.30
C ILE A 185 -13.63 -8.76 8.07
N ALA A 186 -12.86 -8.66 9.16
CA ALA A 186 -11.53 -8.06 9.09
C ALA A 186 -10.49 -8.84 9.89
N ARG A 187 -9.25 -8.90 9.37
CA ARG A 187 -8.11 -9.50 10.06
C ARG A 187 -6.81 -8.81 9.68
N GLY A 188 -5.95 -8.55 10.68
CA GLY A 188 -4.65 -7.91 10.46
C GLY A 188 -3.70 -8.74 9.61
N GLY A 189 -2.89 -8.07 8.77
CA GLY A 189 -1.85 -8.68 7.96
C GLY A 189 -2.34 -9.58 6.81
N GLN A 190 -3.62 -9.52 6.48
CA GLN A 190 -4.24 -10.41 5.49
C GLN A 190 -4.30 -9.81 4.08
N GLY A 191 -4.40 -10.69 3.09
CA GLY A 191 -4.49 -10.37 1.67
C GLY A 191 -5.41 -11.33 0.92
N LEU A 192 -5.12 -11.51 -0.36
CA LEU A 192 -5.95 -12.29 -1.29
C LEU A 192 -6.12 -13.75 -0.84
N TYR A 193 -5.07 -14.37 -0.30
CA TYR A 193 -5.14 -15.76 0.15
C TYR A 193 -6.18 -15.93 1.26
N TRP A 194 -6.13 -15.09 2.30
CA TRP A 194 -7.11 -15.12 3.38
C TRP A 194 -8.54 -14.80 2.88
N LEU A 195 -8.68 -13.86 1.93
CA LEU A 195 -9.96 -13.56 1.32
C LEU A 195 -10.57 -14.84 0.73
N LYS A 196 -9.78 -15.60 -0.05
CA LYS A 196 -10.21 -16.84 -0.72
C LYS A 196 -10.56 -17.95 0.27
N GLN A 197 -9.72 -18.17 1.26
CA GLN A 197 -9.81 -19.35 2.14
C GLN A 197 -10.75 -19.17 3.34
N THR A 198 -10.91 -17.93 3.83
CA THR A 198 -11.59 -17.69 5.10
C THR A 198 -12.70 -16.64 4.98
N ALA A 199 -12.36 -15.45 4.46
CA ALA A 199 -13.29 -14.31 4.53
C ALA A 199 -14.53 -14.54 3.68
N VAL A 200 -14.40 -15.16 2.51
CA VAL A 200 -15.52 -15.43 1.60
C VAL A 200 -16.53 -16.39 2.20
N GLN A 201 -16.11 -17.39 2.96
CA GLN A 201 -17.02 -18.30 3.65
C GLN A 201 -17.87 -17.54 4.70
N ARG A 202 -17.22 -16.68 5.49
CA ARG A 202 -17.91 -15.80 6.45
C ARG A 202 -18.84 -14.83 5.72
N LEU A 203 -18.40 -14.24 4.60
CA LEU A 203 -19.18 -13.33 3.81
C LEU A 203 -20.43 -14.02 3.26
N PHE A 204 -20.32 -15.24 2.73
CA PHE A 204 -21.48 -16.00 2.26
C PHE A 204 -22.48 -16.31 3.36
N ALA A 205 -22.03 -16.58 4.57
CA ALA A 205 -22.91 -16.74 5.74
C ALA A 205 -23.61 -15.41 6.09
N GLU A 206 -22.85 -14.30 6.09
CA GLU A 206 -23.36 -12.96 6.40
C GLU A 206 -24.41 -12.44 5.40
N VAL A 207 -24.28 -12.79 4.13
CA VAL A 207 -25.21 -12.33 3.09
C VAL A 207 -26.42 -13.22 2.89
N ARG A 208 -26.55 -14.32 3.63
CA ARG A 208 -27.79 -15.12 3.62
C ARG A 208 -28.97 -14.28 4.09
N CYS A 209 -30.09 -14.43 3.43
CA CYS A 209 -31.32 -13.76 3.78
C CYS A 209 -32.54 -14.59 3.35
N PRO A 210 -33.69 -14.42 3.99
CA PRO A 210 -34.94 -15.00 3.54
C PRO A 210 -35.31 -14.52 2.13
N ALA A 211 -36.03 -15.33 1.37
CA ALA A 211 -36.50 -14.97 0.02
C ALA A 211 -37.39 -13.71 -0.01
N SER A 212 -38.06 -13.41 1.12
CA SER A 212 -38.88 -12.22 1.30
C SER A 212 -38.09 -10.92 1.40
N GLU A 213 -36.77 -10.98 1.73
CA GLU A 213 -35.95 -9.78 1.84
C GLU A 213 -35.48 -9.31 0.46
N LYS A 214 -36.00 -8.18 0.01
CA LYS A 214 -35.71 -7.60 -1.30
C LYS A 214 -34.54 -6.60 -1.31
N ARG A 215 -34.15 -6.07 -0.14
CA ARG A 215 -33.05 -5.10 -0.06
C ARG A 215 -31.70 -5.81 -0.19
N PRO A 216 -30.80 -5.31 -1.04
CA PRO A 216 -29.47 -5.89 -1.17
C PRO A 216 -28.62 -5.70 0.10
N ALA A 217 -27.63 -6.57 0.30
CA ALA A 217 -26.50 -6.24 1.15
C ALA A 217 -25.48 -5.43 0.34
N ALA A 218 -24.93 -4.35 0.91
CA ALA A 218 -23.78 -3.66 0.32
C ALA A 218 -22.49 -4.30 0.86
N VAL A 219 -21.61 -4.75 -0.02
CA VAL A 219 -20.32 -5.36 0.36
C VAL A 219 -19.20 -4.46 -0.12
N ILE A 220 -18.37 -3.98 0.80
CA ILE A 220 -17.24 -3.08 0.54
C ILE A 220 -15.95 -3.84 0.81
N PHE A 221 -15.16 -4.11 -0.23
CA PHE A 221 -13.84 -4.72 -0.10
C PHE A 221 -12.77 -3.66 0.11
N ASN A 222 -11.87 -3.90 1.07
CA ASN A 222 -10.71 -3.06 1.41
C ASN A 222 -9.49 -3.95 1.64
N LEU A 223 -8.90 -4.44 0.57
CA LEU A 223 -7.76 -5.35 0.57
C LEU A 223 -6.70 -4.87 -0.44
N GLY A 224 -5.52 -5.47 -0.41
CA GLY A 224 -4.42 -5.19 -1.33
C GLY A 224 -3.23 -4.50 -0.69
N ALA A 225 -3.39 -3.87 0.49
CA ALA A 225 -2.28 -3.19 1.16
C ALA A 225 -1.13 -4.13 1.56
N ASN A 226 -1.38 -5.42 1.70
CA ASN A 226 -0.39 -6.42 2.11
C ASN A 226 0.25 -7.18 0.94
N ASP A 227 -0.33 -7.11 -0.23
CA ASP A 227 0.06 -7.90 -1.41
C ASP A 227 -0.12 -7.14 -2.73
N LEU A 228 0.41 -5.91 -2.78
CA LEU A 228 0.33 -5.00 -3.92
C LEU A 228 0.84 -5.59 -5.26
N SER A 229 1.72 -6.59 -5.20
CA SER A 229 2.25 -7.26 -6.40
C SER A 229 1.22 -8.18 -7.07
N TYR A 230 0.14 -8.56 -6.39
CA TYR A 230 -0.84 -9.53 -6.87
C TYR A 230 -2.08 -8.90 -7.53
N CYS A 231 -1.97 -7.69 -8.09
CA CYS A 231 -3.10 -6.94 -8.64
C CYS A 231 -3.92 -7.74 -9.66
N ASN A 232 -3.29 -8.42 -10.61
CA ASN A 232 -4.00 -9.23 -11.60
C ASN A 232 -4.78 -10.38 -10.95
N ALA A 233 -4.20 -11.04 -9.96
CA ALA A 233 -4.88 -12.09 -9.22
C ALA A 233 -6.08 -11.58 -8.43
N TYR A 234 -6.00 -10.33 -7.91
CA TYR A 234 -7.16 -9.65 -7.32
C TYR A 234 -8.25 -9.42 -8.35
N ILE A 235 -7.93 -8.81 -9.50
CA ILE A 235 -8.89 -8.51 -10.57
C ILE A 235 -9.62 -9.79 -10.99
N THR A 236 -8.87 -10.84 -11.33
CA THR A 236 -9.46 -12.12 -11.75
C THR A 236 -10.39 -12.68 -10.70
N TYR A 237 -9.92 -12.77 -9.46
CA TYR A 237 -10.71 -13.37 -8.38
C TYR A 237 -11.94 -12.53 -8.00
N MET A 238 -11.80 -11.21 -7.94
CA MET A 238 -12.91 -10.32 -7.60
C MET A 238 -14.01 -10.37 -8.64
N ASN A 239 -13.67 -10.41 -9.92
CA ASN A 239 -14.64 -10.52 -11.00
C ASN A 239 -15.40 -11.87 -10.95
N GLN A 240 -14.71 -12.98 -10.65
CA GLN A 240 -15.36 -14.28 -10.43
C GLN A 240 -16.25 -14.29 -9.17
N LEU A 241 -15.81 -13.64 -8.10
CA LEU A 241 -16.57 -13.54 -6.85
C LEU A 241 -17.81 -12.66 -7.03
N ALA A 242 -17.73 -11.64 -7.89
CA ALA A 242 -18.82 -10.72 -8.15
C ALA A 242 -20.08 -11.46 -8.59
N GLU A 243 -19.98 -12.38 -9.53
CA GLU A 243 -21.13 -13.16 -10.03
C GLU A 243 -21.83 -13.94 -8.91
N LYS A 244 -21.03 -14.57 -8.03
CA LYS A 244 -21.53 -15.34 -6.89
C LYS A 244 -22.24 -14.46 -5.85
N LEU A 245 -21.78 -13.23 -5.65
CA LEU A 245 -22.36 -12.28 -4.69
C LEU A 245 -23.58 -11.57 -5.28
N LYS A 246 -23.57 -11.24 -6.57
CA LYS A 246 -24.74 -10.69 -7.27
C LYS A 246 -25.94 -11.65 -7.22
N ALA A 247 -25.68 -12.93 -7.48
CA ALA A 247 -26.70 -13.98 -7.37
C ALA A 247 -27.30 -14.10 -5.95
N ARG A 248 -26.63 -13.54 -4.92
CA ARG A 248 -27.11 -13.46 -3.52
C ARG A 248 -27.70 -12.10 -3.17
N GLY A 249 -28.03 -11.29 -4.16
CA GLY A 249 -28.61 -9.97 -3.96
C GLY A 249 -27.66 -8.98 -3.30
N CYS A 250 -26.37 -9.01 -3.65
CA CYS A 250 -25.39 -8.03 -3.14
C CYS A 250 -25.14 -6.90 -4.14
N LYS A 251 -24.95 -5.69 -3.63
CA LYS A 251 -24.32 -4.57 -4.34
C LYS A 251 -22.86 -4.48 -3.91
N LEU A 252 -21.94 -4.42 -4.89
CA LEU A 252 -20.52 -4.59 -4.66
C LEU A 252 -19.76 -3.28 -4.80
N PHE A 253 -18.85 -3.06 -3.88
CA PHE A 253 -17.99 -1.88 -3.84
C PHE A 253 -16.55 -2.32 -3.56
N TYR A 254 -15.61 -1.63 -4.19
CA TYR A 254 -14.20 -1.82 -3.88
C TYR A 254 -13.59 -0.47 -3.47
N MET A 255 -13.11 -0.40 -2.25
CA MET A 255 -12.43 0.78 -1.72
C MET A 255 -10.95 0.72 -2.11
N SER A 256 -10.43 1.81 -2.66
CA SER A 256 -9.01 1.90 -2.99
C SER A 256 -8.10 1.57 -1.80
N VAL A 257 -6.94 1.02 -2.07
CA VAL A 257 -5.87 0.96 -1.07
C VAL A 257 -5.47 2.39 -0.71
N ASN A 258 -5.64 2.75 0.54
CA ASN A 258 -5.42 4.10 1.05
C ASN A 258 -3.93 4.45 1.11
N PRO A 259 -3.55 5.74 1.11
CA PRO A 259 -2.17 6.17 1.13
C PRO A 259 -1.42 5.74 2.39
N MET A 260 -0.11 5.75 2.32
CA MET A 260 0.78 5.47 3.45
C MET A 260 1.76 6.64 3.64
N ASN A 261 2.43 6.67 4.78
CA ASN A 261 3.50 7.63 5.03
C ASN A 261 4.87 6.98 4.73
N ASN A 262 5.37 7.17 3.52
CA ASN A 262 6.65 6.63 3.09
C ASN A 262 7.86 7.12 3.90
N ALA A 263 7.76 8.28 4.57
CA ALA A 263 8.83 8.78 5.42
C ALA A 263 9.03 7.90 6.66
N MET A 264 7.96 7.26 7.12
CA MET A 264 7.99 6.40 8.30
C MET A 264 8.17 4.92 7.95
N ARG A 265 7.65 4.49 6.81
CA ARG A 265 7.72 3.09 6.39
C ARG A 265 8.38 2.96 5.04
N ARG A 266 9.57 2.36 5.05
CA ARG A 266 10.31 2.02 3.83
C ARG A 266 10.17 0.52 3.57
N SER A 267 9.66 0.15 2.42
CA SER A 267 9.67 -1.23 1.96
C SER A 267 9.68 -1.25 0.44
N VAL A 268 10.55 -2.05 -0.15
CA VAL A 268 10.54 -2.30 -1.59
C VAL A 268 9.24 -2.97 -2.05
N TYR A 269 8.54 -3.62 -1.13
CA TYR A 269 7.29 -4.32 -1.42
C TYR A 269 6.04 -3.47 -1.21
N LYS A 270 6.14 -2.40 -0.40
CA LYS A 270 5.00 -1.58 0.01
C LYS A 270 5.41 -0.11 0.07
N ASN A 271 5.04 0.63 -0.95
CA ASN A 271 5.30 2.05 -1.08
C ASN A 271 4.19 2.74 -1.88
N GLU A 272 4.22 4.07 -1.92
CA GLU A 272 3.16 4.88 -2.51
C GLU A 272 3.00 4.66 -4.02
N THR A 273 4.09 4.47 -4.76
CA THR A 273 4.04 4.16 -6.20
C THR A 273 3.31 2.86 -6.46
N LYS A 274 3.61 1.81 -5.70
CA LYS A 274 2.94 0.51 -5.82
C LYS A 274 1.45 0.59 -5.45
N ILE A 275 1.10 1.40 -4.44
CA ILE A 275 -0.31 1.64 -4.09
C ILE A 275 -1.05 2.30 -5.24
N ARG A 276 -0.47 3.33 -5.86
CA ARG A 276 -1.09 4.00 -7.01
C ARG A 276 -1.22 3.09 -8.22
N ASP A 277 -0.17 2.32 -8.53
CA ASP A 277 -0.21 1.35 -9.62
C ASP A 277 -1.30 0.30 -9.36
N PHE A 278 -1.32 -0.30 -8.18
CA PHE A 278 -2.36 -1.25 -7.79
C PHE A 278 -3.77 -0.66 -7.93
N ASN A 279 -3.99 0.54 -7.40
CA ASN A 279 -5.28 1.22 -7.45
C ASN A 279 -5.73 1.51 -8.89
N ASN A 280 -4.82 1.99 -9.75
CA ASN A 280 -5.13 2.30 -11.15
C ASN A 280 -5.50 1.03 -11.93
N ARG A 281 -4.68 -0.02 -11.79
CA ARG A 281 -4.91 -1.30 -12.48
C ARG A 281 -6.16 -2.00 -11.98
N LEU A 282 -6.37 -2.03 -10.66
CA LEU A 282 -7.56 -2.60 -10.06
C LEU A 282 -8.83 -1.88 -10.54
N LYS A 283 -8.83 -0.54 -10.51
CA LYS A 283 -9.97 0.25 -10.99
C LYS A 283 -10.29 -0.02 -12.46
N ALA A 284 -9.27 -0.17 -13.30
CA ALA A 284 -9.45 -0.46 -14.73
C ALA A 284 -9.88 -1.89 -15.02
N GLY A 285 -9.51 -2.85 -14.16
CA GLY A 285 -9.74 -4.28 -14.41
C GLY A 285 -10.94 -4.89 -13.67
N LEU A 286 -11.52 -4.19 -12.69
CA LEU A 286 -12.76 -4.64 -12.06
C LEU A 286 -13.94 -4.53 -13.03
N SER A 287 -14.79 -5.55 -13.03
CA SER A 287 -16.03 -5.54 -13.82
C SER A 287 -17.00 -4.45 -13.35
N ASP A 288 -17.96 -4.10 -14.21
CA ASP A 288 -19.03 -3.12 -13.94
C ASP A 288 -19.95 -3.52 -12.75
N SER A 289 -19.78 -4.75 -12.27
CA SER A 289 -20.45 -5.20 -11.03
C SER A 289 -19.96 -4.44 -9.79
N PHE A 290 -18.78 -3.84 -9.86
CA PHE A 290 -18.21 -3.06 -8.75
C PHE A 290 -18.37 -1.56 -8.95
N THR A 291 -18.82 -0.89 -7.89
CA THR A 291 -18.63 0.55 -7.76
C THR A 291 -17.31 0.82 -7.03
N TYR A 292 -16.37 1.49 -7.68
CA TYR A 292 -15.11 1.86 -7.07
C TYR A 292 -15.26 3.09 -6.17
N ILE A 293 -14.74 2.99 -4.92
CA ILE A 293 -14.74 4.09 -3.94
C ILE A 293 -13.30 4.59 -3.79
N ASP A 294 -13.01 5.74 -4.36
CA ASP A 294 -11.67 6.34 -4.36
C ASP A 294 -11.37 7.09 -3.04
N THR A 295 -11.23 6.33 -1.95
CA THR A 295 -10.83 6.87 -0.65
C THR A 295 -9.36 7.30 -0.63
N TYR A 296 -8.51 6.73 -1.50
CA TYR A 296 -7.15 7.20 -1.69
C TYR A 296 -7.13 8.69 -2.08
N ARG A 297 -7.82 9.03 -3.17
CA ARG A 297 -7.91 10.41 -3.65
C ARG A 297 -8.58 11.34 -2.64
N PHE A 298 -9.60 10.84 -1.95
CA PHE A 298 -10.25 11.58 -0.86
C PHE A 298 -9.25 11.96 0.22
N LEU A 299 -8.48 11.00 0.75
CA LEU A 299 -7.48 11.26 1.80
C LEU A 299 -6.33 12.15 1.30
N MET A 300 -5.87 11.96 0.07
CA MET A 300 -4.83 12.81 -0.52
C MET A 300 -5.27 14.26 -0.64
N ARG A 301 -6.54 14.51 -0.86
CA ARG A 301 -7.11 15.87 -0.96
C ARG A 301 -7.40 16.50 0.39
N THR A 302 -7.93 15.74 1.34
CA THR A 302 -8.44 16.26 2.61
C THR A 302 -7.47 16.10 3.78
N GLY A 303 -6.38 15.36 3.59
CA GLY A 303 -5.41 15.02 4.62
C GLY A 303 -5.78 13.77 5.41
N TYR A 304 -4.79 13.19 6.08
CA TYR A 304 -4.92 12.01 6.95
C TYR A 304 -3.76 11.96 7.94
N SER A 305 -3.90 11.13 8.96
CA SER A 305 -2.83 10.86 9.91
C SER A 305 -2.55 9.36 10.00
N THR A 306 -1.28 8.96 9.83
CA THR A 306 -0.81 7.60 10.09
C THR A 306 -0.33 7.41 11.52
N LEU A 307 -0.59 8.37 12.40
CA LEU A 307 -0.37 8.24 13.83
C LEU A 307 -1.36 7.20 14.37
N GLY A 308 -0.95 5.93 14.35
CA GLY A 308 -1.73 4.80 14.81
C GLY A 308 -2.03 4.87 16.30
N GLY A 309 -3.01 4.13 16.71
CA GLY A 309 -3.48 4.03 18.10
C GLY A 309 -4.99 4.20 18.15
N VAL A 310 -5.62 3.32 18.89
CA VAL A 310 -7.07 3.33 19.11
C VAL A 310 -7.31 3.56 20.61
N GLY A 311 -8.13 4.56 20.94
CA GLY A 311 -8.42 4.93 22.30
C GLY A 311 -7.26 5.68 22.99
N LYS A 312 -7.11 5.50 24.31
CA LYS A 312 -6.08 6.16 25.13
C LYS A 312 -4.69 5.51 25.03
N THR A 313 -4.51 4.50 24.19
CA THR A 313 -3.24 3.80 24.06
C THR A 313 -2.16 4.62 23.37
N VAL A 314 -0.89 4.26 23.61
CA VAL A 314 0.28 4.92 23.06
C VAL A 314 0.16 5.06 21.55
N ARG A 315 0.24 6.30 21.07
CA ARG A 315 0.18 6.63 19.65
C ARG A 315 1.59 6.58 19.07
N TYR A 316 1.75 5.77 18.05
CA TYR A 316 2.98 5.73 17.25
C TYR A 316 2.64 5.84 15.78
N ASP A 317 3.53 6.43 15.01
CA ASP A 317 3.38 6.56 13.58
C ASP A 317 4.11 5.37 12.91
N ASP A 318 3.36 4.38 12.48
CA ASP A 318 3.91 3.23 11.74
C ASP A 318 3.87 3.44 10.21
N GLY A 319 3.39 4.59 9.77
CA GLY A 319 3.29 4.96 8.37
C GLY A 319 2.19 4.23 7.60
N LEU A 320 1.42 3.35 8.23
CA LEU A 320 0.45 2.48 7.56
C LEU A 320 -0.97 2.57 8.14
N HIS A 321 -1.11 2.49 9.46
CA HIS A 321 -2.38 2.54 10.14
C HIS A 321 -2.77 3.97 10.51
N TYR A 322 -4.06 4.25 10.59
CA TYR A 322 -4.56 5.60 10.79
C TYR A 322 -5.01 5.85 12.23
N ASP A 323 -5.16 7.14 12.57
CA ASP A 323 -5.84 7.55 13.79
C ASP A 323 -7.37 7.34 13.69
N SER A 324 -8.04 7.45 14.83
CA SER A 324 -9.49 7.28 14.93
C SER A 324 -10.26 8.23 14.02
N THR A 325 -9.86 9.48 13.97
CA THR A 325 -10.52 10.50 13.13
C THR A 325 -10.42 10.16 11.64
N THR A 326 -9.25 9.72 11.18
CA THR A 326 -9.07 9.30 9.78
C THR A 326 -9.92 8.08 9.44
N TYR A 327 -9.98 7.07 10.33
CA TYR A 327 -10.84 5.90 10.10
C TYR A 327 -12.33 6.26 10.03
N LYS A 328 -12.82 7.12 10.91
CA LYS A 328 -14.23 7.61 10.88
C LYS A 328 -14.54 8.37 9.59
N ARG A 329 -13.60 9.17 9.09
CA ARG A 329 -13.74 9.89 7.82
C ARG A 329 -13.75 8.94 6.61
N ILE A 330 -12.91 7.90 6.59
CA ILE A 330 -12.95 6.84 5.57
C ILE A 330 -14.32 6.18 5.57
N TYR A 331 -14.81 5.79 6.75
CA TYR A 331 -16.16 5.23 6.90
C TYR A 331 -17.22 6.16 6.32
N ASN A 332 -17.26 7.42 6.75
CA ASN A 332 -18.23 8.40 6.27
C ASN A 332 -18.18 8.55 4.74
N GLN A 333 -16.98 8.60 4.14
CA GLN A 333 -16.83 8.67 2.69
C GLN A 333 -17.41 7.43 2.00
N CYS A 334 -17.22 6.24 2.56
CA CYS A 334 -17.80 5.01 2.03
C CYS A 334 -19.33 5.02 2.12
N ILE A 335 -19.87 5.39 3.29
CA ILE A 335 -21.34 5.40 3.49
C ILE A 335 -22.03 6.48 2.63
N LYS A 336 -21.44 7.67 2.49
CA LYS A 336 -21.92 8.69 1.53
C LYS A 336 -22.02 8.10 0.14
N LYS A 337 -20.95 7.47 -0.34
CA LYS A 337 -20.90 6.92 -1.70
C LYS A 337 -21.94 5.82 -1.94
N ILE A 338 -22.14 4.89 -1.00
CA ILE A 338 -23.13 3.83 -1.15
C ILE A 338 -24.58 4.36 -1.04
N ASN A 339 -24.80 5.41 -0.25
CA ASN A 339 -26.11 6.07 -0.15
C ASN A 339 -26.47 6.89 -1.40
N GLY A 340 -25.49 7.16 -2.29
CA GLY A 340 -25.67 7.98 -3.50
C GLY A 340 -25.45 9.49 -3.28
N LYS A 341 -24.64 9.83 -2.26
CA LYS A 341 -24.28 11.23 -1.95
C LYS A 341 -22.88 11.59 -2.47
#